data_951a94fbac08cae36c6874083d27193b
#
_entry.id   951a94fbac08cae36c6874083d27193b
#
_cell.length_a   1.000
_cell.length_b   1.000
_cell.length_c   1.000
_cell.angle_alpha   90.00
_cell.angle_beta   90.00
_cell.angle_gamma   90.00
#
_symmetry.space_group_name_H-M   'P 1'
#
loop_
_entity.id
_entity.type
_entity.pdbx_description
1 polymer ?
#
loop_
_entity_poly.entity_id
_entity_poly.type
_entity_poly.pdbx_seq_one_letter_code
_entity_poly.pdbx_strand_id
1 'polypeptide(L)'
;MKKTIITFLLALVFPITASAQLESVKELTMKSEFFNHERQVLIYTPVGYQQYDQTYYDVIYVFDAQDRTMFDLVHCLLNIACKPDPDGGRNTSFIIVGICSPTLWDINYFRNHDYLPMPIHGNNGLFREGYYYGKSPDLKKFVKNELMPYVTTHYRTSGRTLGIGHSLSASFVLDALVTDDLFDDYIAVSPNCAYDEYRLATDIENHQFKDHKAPRFIYASMSGEIENGPNYWGEEWKAGWERVSSFLKDKSHFNENTVISVHNFPDYDHYGGFMPSLTAALNDYIVFGAKNLVGYVGEETYPVHIELRGKNLPDTIYITGNQEALANWEAKGVRIPLVNDSIAAIDLRLHLPAQFKFTRGSWEREAIISNADTGNHIIHDAEHTTRIYRLWERGPWMGK
;
A
#
# COMPACT_ATOMS: atom_id res chain seq x y z
N MET A 1 12.55 76.83 18.07
CA MET A 1 11.56 75.76 17.88
C MET A 1 12.20 74.73 16.97
N LYS A 2 12.69 73.61 17.55
CA LYS A 2 13.25 72.47 16.80
C LYS A 2 12.13 71.50 16.57
N LYS A 3 11.77 71.23 15.31
CA LYS A 3 10.80 70.16 14.93
C LYS A 3 11.54 68.85 14.86
N THR A 4 11.21 67.90 15.77
CA THR A 4 11.68 66.57 15.76
C THR A 4 10.78 65.74 14.81
N ILE A 5 11.34 65.27 13.71
CA ILE A 5 10.66 64.34 12.78
C ILE A 5 10.85 62.93 13.33
N ILE A 6 9.76 62.31 13.79
CA ILE A 6 9.75 60.91 14.18
C ILE A 6 9.42 60.08 12.93
N THR A 7 10.43 59.39 12.39
CA THR A 7 10.25 58.45 11.29
C THR A 7 9.76 57.12 11.86
N PHE A 8 8.48 56.80 11.59
CA PHE A 8 7.93 55.45 11.88
C PHE A 8 8.47 54.47 10.85
N LEU A 9 9.33 53.58 11.29
CA LEU A 9 9.74 52.41 10.52
C LEU A 9 8.61 51.37 10.62
N LEU A 10 7.78 51.27 9.57
CA LEU A 10 6.80 50.17 9.44
C LEU A 10 7.57 48.90 9.09
N ALA A 11 7.84 48.08 10.09
CA ALA A 11 8.33 46.71 9.86
C ALA A 11 7.17 45.89 9.24
N LEU A 12 7.24 45.67 7.94
CA LEU A 12 6.42 44.70 7.23
C LEU A 12 6.83 43.28 7.72
N VAL A 13 6.13 42.79 8.74
CA VAL A 13 6.18 41.39 9.10
C VAL A 13 5.41 40.64 8.01
N PHE A 14 6.12 40.12 7.01
CA PHE A 14 5.56 39.08 6.17
C PHE A 14 5.32 37.86 7.05
N PRO A 15 4.09 37.37 7.21
CA PRO A 15 3.88 36.08 7.80
C PRO A 15 4.54 35.05 6.84
N ILE A 16 5.67 34.48 7.28
CA ILE A 16 6.13 33.24 6.69
C ILE A 16 5.06 32.20 7.09
N THR A 17 4.03 32.08 6.28
CA THR A 17 3.19 30.92 6.30
C THR A 17 4.08 29.78 5.80
N ALA A 18 4.80 29.13 6.71
CA ALA A 18 5.12 27.74 6.51
C ALA A 18 3.75 27.06 6.40
N SER A 19 3.24 26.91 5.18
CA SER A 19 2.19 25.94 4.92
C SER A 19 2.84 24.60 5.22
N ALA A 20 2.67 24.11 6.45
CA ALA A 20 2.71 22.69 6.67
C ALA A 20 1.75 22.16 5.61
N GLN A 21 2.29 21.46 4.62
CA GLN A 21 1.51 20.81 3.59
C GLN A 21 0.74 19.73 4.32
N LEU A 22 -0.46 20.10 4.80
CA LEU A 22 -1.39 19.18 5.42
C LEU A 22 -1.62 18.06 4.40
N GLU A 23 -1.40 16.86 4.84
CA GLU A 23 -1.71 15.62 4.13
C GLU A 23 -3.04 15.79 3.38
N SER A 24 -3.01 15.66 2.07
CA SER A 24 -4.21 15.90 1.28
C SER A 24 -4.96 14.59 1.09
N VAL A 25 -6.05 14.43 1.81
CA VAL A 25 -7.08 13.44 1.45
C VAL A 25 -8.03 14.10 0.46
N LYS A 26 -8.08 13.55 -0.74
CA LYS A 26 -9.03 13.94 -1.78
C LYS A 26 -10.26 13.05 -1.68
N GLU A 27 -11.43 13.66 -1.61
CA GLU A 27 -12.70 12.96 -1.74
C GLU A 27 -13.13 12.93 -3.21
N LEU A 28 -13.57 11.76 -3.65
CA LEU A 28 -13.99 11.51 -5.02
C LEU A 28 -15.32 10.79 -5.01
N THR A 29 -16.24 11.22 -5.87
CA THR A 29 -17.49 10.53 -6.15
C THR A 29 -17.42 9.93 -7.54
N MET A 30 -17.59 8.61 -7.64
CA MET A 30 -17.51 7.86 -8.90
C MET A 30 -18.87 7.27 -9.25
N LYS A 31 -19.28 7.47 -10.49
CA LYS A 31 -20.37 6.67 -11.10
C LYS A 31 -19.80 5.30 -11.43
N SER A 32 -20.62 4.27 -11.27
CA SER A 32 -20.23 2.90 -11.56
C SER A 32 -21.26 2.24 -12.50
N GLU A 33 -20.78 1.43 -13.41
CA GLU A 33 -21.63 0.58 -14.25
C GLU A 33 -22.21 -0.62 -13.49
N PHE A 34 -21.60 -0.96 -12.33
CA PHE A 34 -22.00 -2.11 -11.50
C PHE A 34 -23.01 -1.75 -10.42
N PHE A 35 -23.20 -0.44 -10.13
CA PHE A 35 -24.09 0.06 -9.09
C PHE A 35 -25.05 1.13 -9.61
N ASN A 36 -26.29 1.13 -9.12
CA ASN A 36 -27.28 2.16 -9.45
C ASN A 36 -27.10 3.46 -8.66
N HIS A 37 -26.03 3.56 -7.88
CA HIS A 37 -25.69 4.71 -7.05
C HIS A 37 -24.20 5.03 -7.16
N GLU A 38 -23.87 6.27 -6.85
CA GLU A 38 -22.49 6.74 -6.85
C GLU A 38 -21.70 6.14 -5.69
N ARG A 39 -20.41 5.93 -5.90
CA ARG A 39 -19.46 5.40 -4.92
C ARG A 39 -18.54 6.51 -4.44
N GLN A 40 -18.44 6.68 -3.13
CA GLN A 40 -17.48 7.60 -2.54
C GLN A 40 -16.15 6.90 -2.30
N VAL A 41 -15.07 7.59 -2.65
CA VAL A 41 -13.70 7.12 -2.52
C VAL A 41 -12.85 8.23 -1.91
N LEU A 42 -11.99 7.86 -0.99
CA LEU A 42 -11.00 8.75 -0.37
C LEU A 42 -9.62 8.41 -0.95
N ILE A 43 -8.82 9.40 -1.31
CA ILE A 43 -7.47 9.15 -1.82
C ILE A 43 -6.48 10.00 -1.02
N TYR A 44 -5.59 9.33 -0.29
CA TYR A 44 -4.47 9.93 0.41
C TYR A 44 -3.21 9.78 -0.43
N THR A 45 -2.47 10.87 -0.60
CA THR A 45 -1.13 10.87 -1.18
C THR A 45 -0.09 11.24 -0.12
N PRO A 46 1.06 10.53 -0.05
CA PRO A 46 2.04 10.74 1.01
C PRO A 46 2.72 12.10 0.91
N VAL A 47 3.30 12.53 2.03
CA VAL A 47 4.11 13.76 2.10
C VAL A 47 5.23 13.70 1.05
N GLY A 48 5.44 14.79 0.32
CA GLY A 48 6.42 14.85 -0.76
C GLY A 48 5.93 14.31 -2.12
N TYR A 49 4.71 13.78 -2.22
CA TYR A 49 4.18 13.25 -3.47
C TYR A 49 4.36 14.19 -4.67
N GLN A 50 4.10 15.49 -4.51
CA GLN A 50 4.26 16.48 -5.59
C GLN A 50 5.74 16.78 -5.93
N GLN A 51 6.62 16.65 -4.95
CA GLN A 51 8.05 16.92 -5.11
C GLN A 51 8.78 15.75 -5.77
N TYR A 52 8.41 14.51 -5.40
CA TYR A 52 9.12 13.29 -5.79
C TYR A 52 8.53 12.67 -7.07
N ASP A 53 8.69 13.37 -8.20
CA ASP A 53 8.12 12.99 -9.49
C ASP A 53 8.68 11.68 -10.07
N GLN A 54 9.78 11.14 -9.51
CA GLN A 54 10.35 9.86 -9.88
C GLN A 54 10.04 8.74 -8.88
N THR A 55 9.28 9.01 -7.81
CA THR A 55 8.82 7.98 -6.88
C THR A 55 7.44 7.47 -7.29
N TYR A 56 7.31 6.16 -7.35
CA TYR A 56 6.07 5.42 -7.60
C TYR A 56 5.71 4.65 -6.33
N TYR A 57 4.42 4.52 -6.05
CA TYR A 57 3.93 4.12 -4.74
C TYR A 57 3.06 2.86 -4.84
N ASP A 58 3.25 1.93 -3.93
CA ASP A 58 2.29 0.85 -3.73
C ASP A 58 0.96 1.43 -3.25
N VAL A 59 -0.15 0.77 -3.62
CA VAL A 59 -1.50 1.27 -3.33
C VAL A 59 -2.18 0.38 -2.31
N ILE A 60 -2.65 0.97 -1.22
CA ILE A 60 -3.41 0.29 -0.18
C ILE A 60 -4.90 0.64 -0.32
N TYR A 61 -5.73 -0.36 -0.54
CA TYR A 61 -7.18 -0.23 -0.61
C TYR A 61 -7.79 -0.57 0.75
N VAL A 62 -8.39 0.42 1.41
CA VAL A 62 -9.01 0.31 2.73
C VAL A 62 -10.53 0.31 2.57
N PHE A 63 -11.17 -0.76 2.95
CA PHE A 63 -12.63 -0.87 2.96
C PHE A 63 -13.24 -0.26 4.22
N ASP A 64 -14.53 0.03 4.20
CA ASP A 64 -15.26 0.72 5.29
C ASP A 64 -14.74 2.15 5.56
N ALA A 65 -14.25 2.83 4.53
CA ALA A 65 -13.71 4.18 4.66
C ALA A 65 -14.76 5.28 4.92
N GLN A 66 -16.07 4.97 4.87
CA GLN A 66 -17.12 5.87 5.34
C GLN A 66 -16.95 6.20 6.83
N ASP A 67 -16.40 5.29 7.62
CA ASP A 67 -15.84 5.60 8.92
C ASP A 67 -14.40 6.11 8.73
N ARG A 68 -14.26 7.42 8.67
CA ARG A 68 -12.97 8.09 8.51
C ARG A 68 -11.93 7.60 9.50
N THR A 69 -12.35 7.20 10.71
CA THR A 69 -11.44 6.75 11.77
C THR A 69 -10.59 5.55 11.32
N MET A 70 -11.20 4.57 10.65
CA MET A 70 -10.45 3.41 10.13
C MET A 70 -9.47 3.80 9.03
N PHE A 71 -9.91 4.59 8.07
CA PHE A 71 -9.06 5.09 7.00
C PHE A 71 -7.92 5.97 7.52
N ASP A 72 -8.25 6.92 8.41
CA ASP A 72 -7.29 7.84 8.99
C ASP A 72 -6.27 7.11 9.89
N LEU A 73 -6.68 6.04 10.58
CA LEU A 73 -5.76 5.21 11.38
C LEU A 73 -4.72 4.51 10.50
N VAL A 74 -5.13 3.97 9.33
CA VAL A 74 -4.20 3.31 8.40
C VAL A 74 -3.10 4.28 7.96
N HIS A 75 -3.48 5.46 7.43
CA HIS A 75 -2.46 6.40 6.96
C HIS A 75 -1.62 7.02 8.10
N CYS A 76 -2.20 7.24 9.29
CA CYS A 76 -1.44 7.72 10.44
C CYS A 76 -0.40 6.70 10.91
N LEU A 77 -0.75 5.42 11.02
CA LEU A 77 0.19 4.36 11.40
C LEU A 77 1.31 4.22 10.37
N LEU A 78 0.99 4.24 9.08
CA LEU A 78 1.98 4.16 8.02
C LEU A 78 2.90 5.38 8.00
N ASN A 79 2.38 6.59 8.20
CA ASN A 79 3.19 7.79 8.30
C ASN A 79 4.18 7.75 9.48
N ILE A 80 3.82 7.09 10.57
CA ILE A 80 4.73 6.88 11.71
C ILE A 80 5.76 5.80 11.37
N ALA A 81 5.31 4.65 10.86
CA ALA A 81 6.15 3.49 10.61
C ALA A 81 7.12 3.67 9.43
N CYS A 82 6.74 4.50 8.46
CA CYS A 82 7.50 4.74 7.22
C CYS A 82 8.23 6.09 7.22
N LYS A 83 8.40 6.75 8.37
CA LYS A 83 9.20 7.97 8.43
C LYS A 83 10.63 7.73 7.93
N PRO A 84 11.20 8.67 7.16
CA PRO A 84 12.59 8.61 6.77
C PRO A 84 13.48 8.44 7.99
N ASP A 85 14.28 7.39 8.00
CA ASP A 85 15.36 7.23 8.96
C ASP A 85 16.56 8.01 8.45
N PRO A 86 17.16 8.93 9.23
CA PRO A 86 18.39 9.62 8.87
C PRO A 86 19.54 8.69 8.48
N ASP A 87 19.55 7.48 9.03
CA ASP A 87 20.55 6.45 8.76
C ASP A 87 20.23 5.55 7.55
N GLY A 88 19.23 5.91 6.73
CA GLY A 88 18.90 5.23 5.47
C GLY A 88 17.96 4.03 5.60
N GLY A 89 17.24 3.93 6.72
CA GLY A 89 16.16 2.95 6.89
C GLY A 89 14.90 3.34 6.14
N ARG A 90 14.15 2.37 5.75
CA ARG A 90 12.81 2.26 5.20
C ARG A 90 12.08 3.56 4.85
N ASN A 91 12.09 3.92 3.58
CA ASN A 91 11.16 4.86 2.98
C ASN A 91 10.18 4.11 2.08
N THR A 92 9.19 3.48 2.69
CA THR A 92 8.08 2.93 1.93
C THR A 92 6.87 3.81 2.21
N SER A 93 6.61 4.75 1.32
CA SER A 93 5.39 5.54 1.36
C SER A 93 4.33 4.87 0.48
N PHE A 94 3.06 5.10 0.80
CA PHE A 94 1.94 4.47 0.12
C PHE A 94 0.91 5.51 -0.32
N ILE A 95 0.26 5.26 -1.46
CA ILE A 95 -1.03 5.86 -1.76
C ILE A 95 -2.10 5.01 -1.05
N ILE A 96 -3.05 5.66 -0.37
CA ILE A 96 -4.10 4.95 0.34
C ILE A 96 -5.45 5.35 -0.26
N VAL A 97 -6.20 4.34 -0.70
CA VAL A 97 -7.50 4.49 -1.34
C VAL A 97 -8.57 3.92 -0.43
N GLY A 98 -9.39 4.78 0.15
CA GLY A 98 -10.52 4.39 1.00
C GLY A 98 -11.77 4.17 0.17
N ILE A 99 -12.41 3.02 0.31
CA ILE A 99 -13.65 2.67 -0.38
C ILE A 99 -14.79 2.75 0.62
N CYS A 100 -15.72 3.68 0.38
CA CYS A 100 -16.88 3.88 1.26
C CYS A 100 -18.05 2.98 0.88
N SER A 101 -18.62 2.30 1.86
CA SER A 101 -19.88 1.57 1.72
C SER A 101 -21.04 2.49 2.09
N PRO A 102 -21.97 2.77 1.17
CA PRO A 102 -23.07 3.68 1.45
C PRO A 102 -24.15 3.03 2.33
N THR A 103 -24.89 3.88 3.04
CA THR A 103 -26.17 3.52 3.66
C THR A 103 -27.25 4.33 2.94
N LEU A 104 -28.10 3.66 2.15
CA LEU A 104 -29.16 4.26 1.33
C LEU A 104 -30.50 3.71 1.78
N TRP A 105 -31.20 4.46 2.64
CA TRP A 105 -32.44 4.02 3.29
C TRP A 105 -33.62 3.88 2.32
N ASP A 106 -33.64 4.70 1.28
CA ASP A 106 -34.70 4.72 0.25
C ASP A 106 -34.75 3.45 -0.60
N ILE A 107 -33.59 2.78 -0.76
CA ILE A 107 -33.47 1.52 -1.52
C ILE A 107 -33.04 0.34 -0.65
N ASN A 108 -33.07 0.47 0.66
CA ASN A 108 -32.62 -0.55 1.62
C ASN A 108 -31.21 -1.10 1.35
N TYR A 109 -30.29 -0.23 0.94
CA TYR A 109 -28.91 -0.60 0.70
C TYR A 109 -28.04 -0.29 1.92
N PHE A 110 -27.32 -1.29 2.40
CA PHE A 110 -26.47 -1.19 3.60
C PHE A 110 -25.11 -1.82 3.34
N ARG A 111 -24.12 -1.53 4.18
CA ARG A 111 -22.76 -2.03 4.17
C ARG A 111 -22.65 -3.55 3.89
N ASN A 112 -23.55 -4.35 4.45
CA ASN A 112 -23.54 -5.81 4.27
C ASN A 112 -23.76 -6.23 2.81
N HIS A 113 -24.45 -5.43 2.01
CA HIS A 113 -24.64 -5.71 0.58
C HIS A 113 -23.33 -5.66 -0.18
N ASP A 114 -22.42 -4.75 0.17
CA ASP A 114 -21.14 -4.61 -0.49
C ASP A 114 -20.22 -5.82 -0.26
N TYR A 115 -20.21 -6.36 0.95
CA TYR A 115 -19.14 -7.27 1.37
C TYR A 115 -19.50 -8.75 1.35
N LEU A 116 -20.78 -9.09 1.26
CA LEU A 116 -21.21 -10.48 1.24
C LEU A 116 -21.71 -10.87 -0.16
N PRO A 117 -21.38 -12.07 -0.66
CA PRO A 117 -22.02 -12.63 -1.83
C PRO A 117 -23.45 -13.06 -1.53
N MET A 118 -24.26 -13.36 -2.55
CA MET A 118 -25.54 -14.02 -2.33
C MET A 118 -25.29 -15.35 -1.63
N PRO A 119 -26.06 -15.67 -0.57
CA PRO A 119 -25.90 -16.94 0.12
C PRO A 119 -26.38 -18.09 -0.78
N ILE A 120 -25.66 -19.21 -0.70
CA ILE A 120 -26.07 -20.48 -1.33
C ILE A 120 -27.08 -21.18 -0.44
N HIS A 121 -26.92 -21.06 0.90
CA HIS A 121 -27.78 -21.68 1.91
C HIS A 121 -28.76 -20.64 2.46
N GLY A 122 -30.05 -20.88 2.30
CA GLY A 122 -31.10 -19.87 2.51
C GLY A 122 -31.40 -19.45 3.96
N ASN A 123 -30.76 -20.03 4.97
CA ASN A 123 -31.03 -19.77 6.40
C ASN A 123 -29.76 -19.44 7.18
N ASN A 124 -29.12 -18.30 6.92
CA ASN A 124 -28.12 -17.81 7.87
C ASN A 124 -28.63 -16.55 8.59
N GLY A 125 -28.22 -16.37 9.84
CA GLY A 125 -28.74 -15.31 10.71
C GLY A 125 -28.48 -13.89 10.23
N LEU A 126 -27.62 -13.69 9.23
CA LEU A 126 -27.31 -12.40 8.63
C LEU A 126 -28.15 -12.11 7.39
N PHE A 127 -28.75 -13.14 6.77
CA PHE A 127 -29.57 -12.96 5.59
C PHE A 127 -31.05 -12.82 6.01
N ARG A 128 -31.62 -11.68 5.74
CA ARG A 128 -33.06 -11.44 5.81
C ARG A 128 -33.56 -11.05 4.44
N GLU A 129 -34.56 -11.75 3.92
CA GLU A 129 -35.15 -11.44 2.63
C GLU A 129 -35.55 -9.96 2.55
N GLY A 130 -35.12 -9.27 1.50
CA GLY A 130 -35.33 -7.84 1.30
C GLY A 130 -34.33 -6.90 1.96
N TYR A 131 -33.36 -7.42 2.78
CA TYR A 131 -32.35 -6.58 3.47
C TYR A 131 -30.92 -6.81 3.02
N TYR A 132 -30.60 -8.00 2.51
CA TYR A 132 -29.21 -8.35 2.19
C TYR A 132 -29.13 -8.92 0.78
N TYR A 133 -28.71 -8.12 -0.16
CA TYR A 133 -28.41 -8.55 -1.53
C TYR A 133 -26.90 -8.62 -1.68
N GLY A 134 -26.37 -9.80 -1.96
CA GLY A 134 -24.94 -10.02 -2.13
C GLY A 134 -24.37 -9.27 -3.32
N LYS A 135 -23.74 -8.16 -3.12
CA LYS A 135 -23.13 -7.31 -4.13
C LYS A 135 -21.59 -7.40 -4.13
N SER A 136 -20.99 -8.30 -3.34
CA SER A 136 -19.54 -8.43 -3.32
C SER A 136 -18.94 -8.74 -4.69
N PRO A 137 -19.56 -9.53 -5.60
CA PRO A 137 -19.04 -9.68 -6.97
C PRO A 137 -19.05 -8.36 -7.77
N ASP A 138 -20.07 -7.52 -7.57
CA ASP A 138 -20.14 -6.23 -8.26
C ASP A 138 -19.14 -5.23 -7.66
N LEU A 139 -18.89 -5.27 -6.35
CA LEU A 139 -17.87 -4.47 -5.70
C LEU A 139 -16.46 -4.85 -6.18
N LYS A 140 -16.16 -6.15 -6.35
CA LYS A 140 -14.89 -6.62 -6.92
C LYS A 140 -14.71 -6.09 -8.36
N LYS A 141 -15.75 -6.13 -9.20
CA LYS A 141 -15.71 -5.57 -10.56
C LYS A 141 -15.49 -4.05 -10.55
N PHE A 142 -16.20 -3.31 -9.67
CA PHE A 142 -15.97 -1.86 -9.49
C PHE A 142 -14.52 -1.57 -9.15
N VAL A 143 -13.96 -2.27 -8.16
CA VAL A 143 -12.57 -2.08 -7.75
C VAL A 143 -11.62 -2.39 -8.89
N LYS A 144 -11.76 -3.56 -9.54
CA LYS A 144 -10.86 -4.05 -10.58
C LYS A 144 -10.94 -3.26 -11.88
N ASN A 145 -12.17 -2.94 -12.35
CA ASN A 145 -12.39 -2.44 -13.70
C ASN A 145 -12.57 -0.92 -13.76
N GLU A 146 -12.90 -0.27 -12.65
CA GLU A 146 -13.17 1.18 -12.62
C GLU A 146 -12.21 1.91 -11.67
N LEU A 147 -12.11 1.49 -10.40
CA LEU A 147 -11.33 2.22 -9.40
C LEU A 147 -9.82 2.06 -9.59
N MET A 148 -9.30 0.83 -9.74
CA MET A 148 -7.87 0.59 -9.95
C MET A 148 -7.35 1.28 -11.22
N PRO A 149 -8.02 1.19 -12.40
CA PRO A 149 -7.63 1.95 -13.58
C PRO A 149 -7.66 3.47 -13.38
N TYR A 150 -8.66 3.99 -12.66
CA TYR A 150 -8.69 5.41 -12.31
C TYR A 150 -7.45 5.80 -11.49
N VAL A 151 -7.12 5.04 -10.44
CA VAL A 151 -5.97 5.32 -9.57
C VAL A 151 -4.66 5.25 -10.37
N THR A 152 -4.47 4.21 -11.17
CA THR A 152 -3.26 4.04 -12.00
C THR A 152 -3.09 5.17 -13.03
N THR A 153 -4.20 5.65 -13.61
CA THR A 153 -4.13 6.73 -14.62
C THR A 153 -3.85 8.10 -14.00
N HIS A 154 -4.30 8.35 -12.75
CA HIS A 154 -4.23 9.68 -12.15
C HIS A 154 -3.10 9.82 -11.11
N TYR A 155 -2.49 8.72 -10.68
CA TYR A 155 -1.47 8.71 -9.64
C TYR A 155 -0.29 7.84 -10.06
N ARG A 156 0.90 8.16 -9.52
CA ARG A 156 2.11 7.37 -9.74
C ARG A 156 2.09 6.11 -8.88
N THR A 157 1.59 5.03 -9.44
CA THR A 157 1.49 3.73 -8.78
C THR A 157 2.57 2.77 -9.26
N SER A 158 3.04 1.93 -8.34
CA SER A 158 4.00 0.86 -8.64
C SER A 158 3.37 -0.35 -9.36
N GLY A 159 2.05 -0.42 -9.33
CA GLY A 159 1.30 -1.60 -9.74
C GLY A 159 1.02 -2.58 -8.60
N ARG A 160 1.79 -2.55 -7.46
CA ARG A 160 1.53 -3.43 -6.32
C ARG A 160 0.39 -2.91 -5.45
N THR A 161 -0.46 -3.82 -5.00
CA THR A 161 -1.71 -3.51 -4.30
C THR A 161 -1.88 -4.32 -3.02
N LEU A 162 -2.45 -3.69 -1.98
CA LEU A 162 -2.82 -4.33 -0.72
C LEU A 162 -4.29 -4.03 -0.39
N GLY A 163 -5.09 -5.06 -0.08
CA GLY A 163 -6.44 -4.91 0.44
C GLY A 163 -6.50 -5.01 1.96
N ILE A 164 -7.18 -4.07 2.64
CA ILE A 164 -7.39 -4.07 4.10
C ILE A 164 -8.87 -4.01 4.42
N GLY A 165 -9.36 -4.93 5.27
CA GLY A 165 -10.72 -4.96 5.76
C GLY A 165 -10.84 -5.34 7.23
N HIS A 166 -11.98 -4.95 7.84
CA HIS A 166 -12.36 -5.31 9.20
C HIS A 166 -13.77 -5.91 9.22
N SER A 167 -13.97 -7.01 9.95
CA SER A 167 -15.29 -7.65 10.07
C SER A 167 -15.77 -8.16 8.69
N LEU A 168 -16.93 -7.73 8.22
CA LEU A 168 -17.47 -8.12 6.91
C LEU A 168 -16.58 -7.70 5.73
N SER A 169 -15.92 -6.55 5.81
CA SER A 169 -14.96 -6.17 4.77
C SER A 169 -13.68 -7.00 4.83
N ALA A 170 -13.31 -7.57 5.99
CA ALA A 170 -12.23 -8.56 6.07
C ALA A 170 -12.62 -9.88 5.40
N SER A 171 -13.91 -10.29 5.55
CA SER A 171 -14.42 -11.44 4.81
C SER A 171 -14.37 -11.22 3.30
N PHE A 172 -14.75 -10.01 2.84
CA PHE A 172 -14.63 -9.61 1.45
C PHE A 172 -13.19 -9.66 0.94
N VAL A 173 -12.23 -9.18 1.74
CA VAL A 173 -10.79 -9.19 1.38
C VAL A 173 -10.29 -10.63 1.21
N LEU A 174 -10.67 -11.56 2.08
CA LEU A 174 -10.32 -12.98 1.94
C LEU A 174 -11.09 -13.68 0.80
N ASP A 175 -12.36 -13.32 0.57
CA ASP A 175 -13.12 -13.81 -0.58
C ASP A 175 -12.49 -13.34 -1.89
N ALA A 176 -12.07 -12.08 -1.97
CA ALA A 176 -11.38 -11.53 -3.13
C ALA A 176 -10.01 -12.19 -3.41
N LEU A 177 -9.32 -12.67 -2.36
CA LEU A 177 -8.09 -13.45 -2.50
C LEU A 177 -8.35 -14.77 -3.24
N VAL A 178 -9.38 -15.51 -2.84
CA VAL A 178 -9.60 -16.88 -3.34
C VAL A 178 -10.44 -16.96 -4.61
N THR A 179 -11.22 -15.92 -4.93
CA THR A 179 -12.12 -15.94 -6.08
C THR A 179 -11.62 -15.13 -7.28
N ASP A 180 -10.91 -14.02 -7.05
CA ASP A 180 -10.55 -13.06 -8.10
C ASP A 180 -9.07 -12.72 -8.14
N ASP A 181 -8.30 -13.10 -7.13
CA ASP A 181 -6.89 -12.69 -6.95
C ASP A 181 -6.74 -11.16 -7.14
N LEU A 182 -7.60 -10.41 -6.42
CA LEU A 182 -7.86 -8.99 -6.70
C LEU A 182 -6.68 -8.09 -6.33
N PHE A 183 -5.93 -8.45 -5.27
CA PHE A 183 -4.78 -7.71 -4.77
C PHE A 183 -3.54 -8.59 -4.75
N ASP A 184 -2.37 -7.99 -4.67
CA ASP A 184 -1.12 -8.72 -4.43
C ASP A 184 -1.02 -9.20 -2.98
N ASP A 185 -1.49 -8.38 -2.03
CA ASP A 185 -1.39 -8.60 -0.58
C ASP A 185 -2.73 -8.38 0.12
N TYR A 186 -2.91 -9.02 1.30
CA TYR A 186 -4.20 -9.07 1.98
C TYR A 186 -4.04 -8.94 3.49
N ILE A 187 -4.83 -8.03 4.11
CA ILE A 187 -4.95 -7.88 5.56
C ILE A 187 -6.43 -7.98 5.95
N ALA A 188 -6.78 -9.02 6.68
CA ALA A 188 -8.13 -9.30 7.14
C ALA A 188 -8.19 -9.32 8.67
N VAL A 189 -8.86 -8.31 9.26
CA VAL A 189 -9.00 -8.17 10.71
C VAL A 189 -10.37 -8.62 11.15
N SER A 190 -10.46 -9.62 12.01
CA SER A 190 -11.71 -10.19 12.59
C SER A 190 -12.77 -10.53 11.53
N PRO A 191 -12.43 -11.34 10.47
CA PRO A 191 -13.37 -11.69 9.41
C PRO A 191 -14.55 -12.54 9.92
N ASN A 192 -15.75 -12.33 9.36
CA ASN A 192 -16.84 -13.26 9.53
C ASN A 192 -16.62 -14.52 8.66
N CYS A 193 -16.12 -15.57 9.26
CA CYS A 193 -15.88 -16.86 8.60
C CYS A 193 -17.07 -17.84 8.76
N ALA A 194 -18.11 -17.46 9.52
CA ALA A 194 -19.30 -18.30 9.76
C ALA A 194 -20.42 -18.10 8.73
N TYR A 195 -20.35 -17.03 7.93
CA TYR A 195 -21.38 -16.71 6.95
C TYR A 195 -21.61 -17.86 5.96
N ASP A 196 -22.89 -18.14 5.66
CA ASP A 196 -23.32 -19.08 4.64
C ASP A 196 -22.73 -20.49 4.83
N GLU A 197 -22.89 -21.03 6.04
CA GLU A 197 -22.38 -22.36 6.43
C GLU A 197 -20.87 -22.54 6.20
N TYR A 198 -20.08 -21.54 6.61
CA TYR A 198 -18.62 -21.52 6.48
C TYR A 198 -18.11 -21.48 5.04
N ARG A 199 -18.88 -20.90 4.13
CA ARG A 199 -18.53 -20.81 2.70
C ARG A 199 -17.10 -20.27 2.50
N LEU A 200 -16.76 -19.15 3.14
CA LEU A 200 -15.42 -18.56 3.01
C LEU A 200 -14.32 -19.54 3.45
N ALA A 201 -14.52 -20.24 4.56
CA ALA A 201 -13.54 -21.25 5.01
C ALA A 201 -13.39 -22.38 3.99
N THR A 202 -14.51 -22.85 3.42
CA THR A 202 -14.50 -23.89 2.38
C THR A 202 -13.82 -23.43 1.09
N ASP A 203 -14.05 -22.19 0.67
CA ASP A 203 -13.41 -21.62 -0.52
C ASP A 203 -11.90 -21.46 -0.32
N ILE A 204 -11.45 -21.03 0.87
CA ILE A 204 -10.03 -20.96 1.25
C ILE A 204 -9.37 -22.33 1.24
N GLU A 205 -10.00 -23.35 1.84
CA GLU A 205 -9.49 -24.73 1.91
C GLU A 205 -9.35 -25.38 0.51
N ASN A 206 -10.15 -24.97 -0.46
CA ASN A 206 -10.14 -25.48 -1.83
C ASN A 206 -9.22 -24.69 -2.78
N HIS A 207 -8.75 -23.50 -2.38
CA HIS A 207 -7.93 -22.65 -3.24
C HIS A 207 -6.50 -23.16 -3.40
N GLN A 208 -5.92 -22.99 -4.60
CA GLN A 208 -4.57 -23.46 -4.96
C GLN A 208 -3.53 -22.35 -4.75
N PHE A 209 -3.16 -22.06 -3.51
CA PHE A 209 -2.23 -20.97 -3.17
C PHE A 209 -0.82 -21.14 -3.77
N LYS A 210 -0.38 -22.36 -4.05
CA LYS A 210 0.95 -22.66 -4.63
C LYS A 210 1.13 -22.14 -6.06
N ASP A 211 0.06 -21.84 -6.76
CA ASP A 211 0.11 -21.40 -8.16
C ASP A 211 0.56 -19.95 -8.30
N HIS A 212 0.39 -19.13 -7.27
CA HIS A 212 0.88 -17.78 -7.24
C HIS A 212 2.40 -17.74 -7.04
N LYS A 213 3.17 -17.17 -7.97
CA LYS A 213 4.63 -17.23 -7.97
C LYS A 213 5.32 -16.00 -7.38
N ALA A 214 4.70 -14.83 -7.49
CA ALA A 214 5.25 -13.59 -6.93
C ALA A 214 5.23 -13.60 -5.40
N PRO A 215 6.08 -12.81 -4.72
CA PRO A 215 5.98 -12.64 -3.27
C PRO A 215 4.59 -12.11 -2.87
N ARG A 216 3.98 -12.74 -1.87
CA ARG A 216 2.63 -12.41 -1.36
C ARG A 216 2.62 -12.40 0.15
N PHE A 217 1.90 -11.41 0.71
CA PHE A 217 1.63 -11.31 2.13
C PHE A 217 0.14 -11.51 2.42
N ILE A 218 -0.16 -12.40 3.36
CA ILE A 218 -1.52 -12.64 3.84
C ILE A 218 -1.52 -12.54 5.36
N TYR A 219 -2.29 -11.60 5.89
CA TYR A 219 -2.51 -11.43 7.31
C TYR A 219 -3.98 -11.70 7.64
N ALA A 220 -4.20 -12.47 8.71
CA ALA A 220 -5.51 -12.64 9.29
C ALA A 220 -5.44 -12.61 10.81
N SER A 221 -6.43 -12.01 11.46
CA SER A 221 -6.50 -11.99 12.92
C SER A 221 -7.92 -12.08 13.43
N MET A 222 -8.06 -12.43 14.72
CA MET A 222 -9.32 -12.48 15.41
C MET A 222 -9.16 -11.87 16.81
N SER A 223 -10.16 -11.14 17.26
CA SER A 223 -10.22 -10.59 18.61
C SER A 223 -10.94 -11.54 19.58
N GLY A 224 -11.45 -11.06 20.69
CA GLY A 224 -12.03 -11.88 21.75
C GLY A 224 -13.40 -12.47 21.47
N GLU A 225 -13.95 -12.29 20.25
CA GLU A 225 -15.25 -12.83 19.86
C GLU A 225 -15.31 -14.37 19.86
N ILE A 226 -14.15 -15.02 19.83
CA ILE A 226 -14.02 -16.48 19.87
C ILE A 226 -13.66 -17.04 21.24
N GLU A 227 -13.41 -16.17 22.21
CA GLU A 227 -13.03 -16.56 23.57
C GLU A 227 -14.24 -16.57 24.49
N ASN A 228 -14.33 -17.57 25.37
CA ASN A 228 -15.41 -17.64 26.36
C ASN A 228 -15.36 -16.43 27.30
N GLY A 229 -16.37 -15.56 27.22
CA GLY A 229 -16.41 -14.33 27.99
C GLY A 229 -17.49 -13.36 27.50
N PRO A 230 -17.46 -12.10 27.96
CA PRO A 230 -18.48 -11.11 27.59
C PRO A 230 -18.47 -10.72 26.11
N ASN A 231 -17.37 -10.96 25.42
CA ASN A 231 -17.20 -10.64 23.99
C ASN A 231 -17.50 -11.82 23.07
N TYR A 232 -17.87 -12.98 23.59
CA TYR A 232 -18.08 -14.20 22.83
C TYR A 232 -19.28 -14.10 21.88
N TRP A 233 -19.07 -14.40 20.60
CA TRP A 233 -20.09 -14.32 19.56
C TRP A 233 -20.70 -15.68 19.16
N GLY A 234 -20.28 -16.76 19.79
CA GLY A 234 -20.85 -18.09 19.62
C GLY A 234 -19.95 -19.10 18.92
N GLU A 235 -20.35 -20.37 19.02
CA GLU A 235 -19.58 -21.51 18.51
C GLU A 235 -19.38 -21.47 16.98
N GLU A 236 -20.37 -21.00 16.24
CA GLU A 236 -20.27 -20.89 14.78
C GLU A 236 -19.17 -19.89 14.35
N TRP A 237 -19.09 -18.74 15.04
CA TRP A 237 -18.05 -17.75 14.80
C TRP A 237 -16.66 -18.31 15.08
N LYS A 238 -16.52 -18.97 16.22
CA LYS A 238 -15.28 -19.64 16.63
C LYS A 238 -14.87 -20.74 15.66
N ALA A 239 -15.79 -21.65 15.32
CA ALA A 239 -15.50 -22.75 14.40
C ALA A 239 -15.10 -22.28 13.00
N GLY A 240 -15.73 -21.22 12.48
CA GLY A 240 -15.34 -20.62 11.20
C GLY A 240 -13.92 -20.08 11.22
N TRP A 241 -13.56 -19.35 12.29
CA TRP A 241 -12.20 -18.85 12.46
C TRP A 241 -11.16 -19.97 12.64
N GLU A 242 -11.46 -20.99 13.46
CA GLU A 242 -10.56 -22.12 13.69
C GLU A 242 -10.22 -22.84 12.38
N ARG A 243 -11.17 -23.05 11.47
CA ARG A 243 -10.94 -23.60 10.14
C ARG A 243 -9.96 -22.73 9.34
N VAL A 244 -10.29 -21.45 9.17
CA VAL A 244 -9.46 -20.49 8.37
C VAL A 244 -8.07 -20.36 8.98
N SER A 245 -7.98 -20.13 10.29
CA SER A 245 -6.68 -19.91 10.94
C SER A 245 -5.80 -21.15 10.96
N SER A 246 -6.38 -22.35 11.11
CA SER A 246 -5.64 -23.61 11.05
C SER A 246 -5.10 -23.85 9.66
N PHE A 247 -5.91 -23.62 8.61
CA PHE A 247 -5.46 -23.75 7.22
C PHE A 247 -4.32 -22.78 6.91
N LEU A 248 -4.47 -21.48 7.25
CA LEU A 248 -3.47 -20.47 7.01
C LEU A 248 -2.14 -20.71 7.75
N LYS A 249 -2.17 -21.34 8.93
CA LYS A 249 -0.97 -21.68 9.69
C LYS A 249 -0.20 -22.87 9.12
N ASP A 250 -0.85 -23.73 8.34
CA ASP A 250 -0.20 -24.87 7.70
C ASP A 250 0.55 -24.44 6.42
N LYS A 251 1.85 -24.23 6.57
CA LYS A 251 2.73 -23.80 5.47
C LYS A 251 2.75 -24.75 4.27
N SER A 252 2.27 -26.00 4.42
CA SER A 252 2.22 -26.95 3.32
C SER A 252 1.27 -26.56 2.19
N HIS A 253 0.33 -25.65 2.46
CA HIS A 253 -0.60 -25.11 1.46
C HIS A 253 -0.02 -24.01 0.57
N PHE A 254 1.15 -23.45 0.93
CA PHE A 254 1.72 -22.29 0.29
C PHE A 254 3.08 -22.58 -0.36
N ASN A 255 3.51 -21.75 -1.29
CA ASN A 255 4.87 -21.75 -1.78
C ASN A 255 5.80 -20.90 -0.88
N GLU A 256 7.10 -20.95 -1.14
CA GLU A 256 8.12 -20.25 -0.34
C GLU A 256 8.04 -18.72 -0.41
N ASN A 257 7.39 -18.16 -1.46
CA ASN A 257 7.25 -16.73 -1.67
C ASN A 257 6.02 -16.15 -0.93
N THR A 258 5.15 -17.01 -0.37
CA THR A 258 3.96 -16.55 0.37
C THR A 258 4.27 -16.48 1.88
N VAL A 259 4.13 -15.29 2.44
CA VAL A 259 4.29 -15.04 3.87
C VAL A 259 2.93 -14.92 4.53
N ILE A 260 2.67 -15.80 5.49
CA ILE A 260 1.42 -15.86 6.26
C ILE A 260 1.68 -15.35 7.67
N SER A 261 0.82 -14.44 8.15
CA SER A 261 0.81 -13.94 9.53
C SER A 261 -0.59 -14.07 10.12
N VAL A 262 -0.73 -14.87 11.19
CA VAL A 262 -2.03 -15.14 11.84
C VAL A 262 -1.92 -14.86 13.33
N HIS A 263 -2.77 -13.95 13.83
CA HIS A 263 -2.77 -13.50 15.22
C HIS A 263 -4.13 -13.60 15.89
N ASN A 264 -4.13 -13.72 17.23
CA ASN A 264 -5.32 -13.57 18.05
C ASN A 264 -5.09 -12.47 19.10
N PHE A 265 -6.14 -11.69 19.36
CA PHE A 265 -6.14 -10.59 20.34
C PHE A 265 -7.27 -10.81 21.36
N PRO A 266 -7.17 -11.83 22.23
CA PRO A 266 -8.27 -12.30 23.07
C PRO A 266 -8.74 -11.27 24.11
N ASP A 267 -7.87 -10.33 24.50
CA ASP A 267 -8.18 -9.33 25.52
C ASP A 267 -9.02 -8.15 24.98
N TYR A 268 -9.32 -8.12 23.71
CA TYR A 268 -10.04 -7.03 23.04
C TYR A 268 -11.39 -7.50 22.51
N ASP A 269 -12.38 -6.62 22.54
CA ASP A 269 -13.64 -6.84 21.81
C ASP A 269 -13.44 -6.66 20.30
N HIS A 270 -14.48 -6.89 19.52
CA HIS A 270 -14.47 -6.84 18.06
C HIS A 270 -13.94 -5.52 17.48
N TYR A 271 -14.30 -4.38 18.08
CA TYR A 271 -13.88 -3.06 17.63
C TYR A 271 -12.55 -2.62 18.27
N GLY A 272 -12.40 -2.89 19.56
CA GLY A 272 -11.16 -2.56 20.29
C GLY A 272 -9.94 -3.31 19.76
N GLY A 273 -10.13 -4.51 19.24
CA GLY A 273 -9.08 -5.31 18.63
C GLY A 273 -8.57 -4.80 17.27
N PHE A 274 -9.33 -3.91 16.61
CA PHE A 274 -8.93 -3.39 15.30
C PHE A 274 -7.56 -2.68 15.33
N MET A 275 -7.37 -1.76 16.29
CA MET A 275 -6.13 -0.98 16.37
C MET A 275 -4.88 -1.85 16.64
N PRO A 276 -4.81 -2.72 17.67
CA PRO A 276 -3.63 -3.56 17.89
C PRO A 276 -3.41 -4.56 16.75
N SER A 277 -4.47 -5.08 16.15
CA SER A 277 -4.38 -5.99 15.01
C SER A 277 -3.83 -5.29 13.78
N LEU A 278 -4.36 -4.12 13.42
CA LEU A 278 -3.87 -3.33 12.29
C LEU A 278 -2.41 -2.91 12.49
N THR A 279 -2.03 -2.53 13.71
CA THR A 279 -0.63 -2.17 14.03
C THR A 279 0.31 -3.37 13.82
N ALA A 280 -0.07 -4.56 14.27
CA ALA A 280 0.69 -5.79 14.04
C ALA A 280 0.77 -6.10 12.54
N ALA A 281 -0.36 -6.05 11.83
CA ALA A 281 -0.43 -6.32 10.40
C ALA A 281 0.47 -5.41 9.56
N LEU A 282 0.43 -4.11 9.81
CA LEU A 282 1.24 -3.13 9.07
C LEU A 282 2.73 -3.26 9.39
N ASN A 283 3.10 -3.57 10.64
CA ASN A 283 4.49 -3.86 10.99
C ASN A 283 4.99 -5.12 10.29
N ASP A 284 4.21 -6.20 10.27
CA ASP A 284 4.57 -7.44 9.59
C ASP A 284 4.67 -7.22 8.07
N TYR A 285 3.77 -6.41 7.48
CA TYR A 285 3.81 -6.05 6.07
C TYR A 285 5.07 -5.25 5.70
N ILE A 286 5.46 -4.27 6.51
CA ILE A 286 6.71 -3.52 6.28
C ILE A 286 7.93 -4.44 6.37
N VAL A 287 7.95 -5.38 7.33
CA VAL A 287 9.02 -6.40 7.45
C VAL A 287 9.02 -7.32 6.24
N PHE A 288 7.85 -7.75 5.77
CA PHE A 288 7.71 -8.54 4.54
C PHE A 288 8.31 -7.81 3.34
N GLY A 289 7.95 -6.54 3.12
CA GLY A 289 8.48 -5.73 2.04
C GLY A 289 10.01 -5.65 2.07
N ALA A 290 10.58 -5.38 3.24
CA ALA A 290 12.04 -5.28 3.41
C ALA A 290 12.79 -6.60 3.16
N LYS A 291 12.16 -7.75 3.43
CA LYS A 291 12.81 -9.06 3.32
C LYS A 291 12.55 -9.76 1.99
N ASN A 292 11.36 -9.61 1.43
CA ASN A 292 10.90 -10.42 0.31
C ASN A 292 10.81 -9.65 -1.01
N LEU A 293 10.64 -8.30 -0.97
CA LEU A 293 10.48 -7.51 -2.19
C LEU A 293 11.79 -6.88 -2.67
N VAL A 294 12.74 -6.58 -1.77
CA VAL A 294 14.00 -5.89 -2.16
C VAL A 294 14.83 -6.72 -3.13
N GLY A 295 14.88 -8.04 -2.95
CA GLY A 295 15.65 -8.97 -3.81
C GLY A 295 14.82 -9.59 -4.94
N TYR A 296 13.51 -9.38 -4.96
CA TYR A 296 12.66 -9.99 -5.97
C TYR A 296 12.79 -9.28 -7.32
N VAL A 297 12.94 -10.07 -8.38
CA VAL A 297 12.89 -9.63 -9.77
C VAL A 297 12.09 -10.64 -10.59
N GLY A 298 11.35 -10.17 -11.57
CA GLY A 298 10.63 -11.02 -12.53
C GLY A 298 11.57 -11.73 -13.50
N GLU A 299 11.02 -12.62 -14.31
CA GLU A 299 11.80 -13.43 -15.25
C GLU A 299 12.22 -12.67 -16.53
N GLU A 300 11.39 -11.73 -16.98
CA GLU A 300 11.61 -10.99 -18.23
C GLU A 300 12.49 -9.76 -18.02
N THR A 301 13.26 -9.38 -19.05
CA THR A 301 14.05 -8.16 -19.06
C THR A 301 13.48 -7.12 -20.01
N TYR A 302 13.56 -5.86 -19.58
CA TYR A 302 13.06 -4.70 -20.31
C TYR A 302 14.18 -3.69 -20.58
N PRO A 303 14.15 -2.97 -21.73
CA PRO A 303 15.06 -1.86 -21.97
C PRO A 303 14.73 -0.70 -21.05
N VAL A 304 15.72 -0.19 -20.33
CA VAL A 304 15.60 0.89 -19.35
C VAL A 304 16.58 1.99 -19.67
N HIS A 305 16.11 3.24 -19.68
CA HIS A 305 16.94 4.44 -19.80
C HIS A 305 16.96 5.22 -18.49
N ILE A 306 18.14 5.46 -17.93
CA ILE A 306 18.33 6.18 -16.67
C ILE A 306 19.25 7.38 -16.88
N GLU A 307 18.76 8.57 -16.56
CA GLU A 307 19.54 9.80 -16.53
C GLU A 307 19.72 10.29 -15.10
N LEU A 308 20.93 10.76 -14.79
CA LEU A 308 21.24 11.54 -13.60
C LEU A 308 21.66 12.95 -14.03
N ARG A 309 20.96 13.97 -13.55
CA ARG A 309 21.20 15.37 -13.87
C ARG A 309 21.71 16.14 -12.66
N GLY A 310 22.70 16.99 -12.88
CA GLY A 310 23.30 17.85 -11.85
C GLY A 310 24.25 18.87 -12.45
N LYS A 311 24.80 19.76 -11.62
CA LYS A 311 25.81 20.74 -12.04
C LYS A 311 27.21 20.17 -11.81
N ASN A 312 28.10 20.27 -12.79
CA ASN A 312 29.50 19.84 -12.71
C ASN A 312 29.60 18.39 -12.20
N LEU A 313 28.95 17.47 -12.92
CA LEU A 313 28.96 16.04 -12.57
C LEU A 313 30.42 15.52 -12.55
N PRO A 314 30.76 14.69 -11.53
CA PRO A 314 32.10 14.08 -11.48
C PRO A 314 32.27 13.00 -12.55
N ASP A 315 33.49 12.75 -12.97
CA ASP A 315 33.83 11.74 -13.99
C ASP A 315 33.49 10.29 -13.56
N THR A 316 33.32 10.07 -12.27
CA THR A 316 33.08 8.75 -11.71
C THR A 316 31.73 8.70 -10.98
N ILE A 317 30.71 8.25 -11.68
CA ILE A 317 29.36 7.97 -11.16
C ILE A 317 29.06 6.51 -11.45
N TYR A 318 28.47 5.83 -10.47
CA TYR A 318 28.07 4.44 -10.57
C TYR A 318 26.59 4.28 -10.24
N ILE A 319 25.92 3.32 -10.89
CA ILE A 319 24.63 2.79 -10.50
C ILE A 319 24.84 1.40 -9.93
N THR A 320 24.16 1.08 -8.84
CA THR A 320 24.19 -0.23 -8.19
C THR A 320 22.81 -0.64 -7.74
N GLY A 321 22.48 -1.94 -7.74
CA GLY A 321 21.12 -2.39 -7.43
C GLY A 321 20.98 -3.90 -7.26
N ASN A 322 19.75 -4.37 -7.28
CA ASN A 322 19.31 -5.70 -6.84
C ASN A 322 19.54 -6.85 -7.84
N GLN A 323 20.33 -6.65 -8.90
CA GLN A 323 20.57 -7.67 -9.91
C GLN A 323 21.97 -7.51 -10.55
N GLU A 324 22.45 -8.55 -11.25
CA GLU A 324 23.77 -8.59 -11.84
C GLU A 324 24.06 -7.40 -12.78
N ALA A 325 23.10 -7.03 -13.62
CA ALA A 325 23.20 -5.87 -14.50
C ALA A 325 23.36 -4.54 -13.76
N LEU A 326 23.11 -4.52 -12.45
CA LEU A 326 23.29 -3.41 -11.51
C LEU A 326 24.35 -3.73 -10.44
N ALA A 327 25.23 -4.72 -10.68
CA ALA A 327 26.34 -5.11 -9.80
C ALA A 327 25.92 -5.55 -8.37
N ASN A 328 24.71 -6.09 -8.18
CA ASN A 328 24.28 -6.75 -6.93
C ASN A 328 24.63 -5.97 -5.65
N TRP A 329 24.31 -4.67 -5.62
CA TRP A 329 24.56 -3.75 -4.50
C TRP A 329 26.04 -3.47 -4.18
N GLU A 330 26.97 -3.79 -5.10
CA GLU A 330 28.36 -3.34 -4.96
C GLU A 330 28.44 -1.81 -5.13
N ALA A 331 28.94 -1.10 -4.14
CA ALA A 331 28.94 0.38 -4.16
C ALA A 331 29.71 0.96 -5.36
N LYS A 332 30.77 0.28 -5.84
CA LYS A 332 31.44 0.53 -7.10
C LYS A 332 30.78 -0.30 -8.20
N GLY A 333 29.54 0.04 -8.50
CA GLY A 333 28.71 -0.69 -9.45
C GLY A 333 29.05 -0.46 -10.92
N VAL A 334 28.02 -0.36 -11.76
CA VAL A 334 28.15 -0.08 -13.19
C VAL A 334 28.43 1.40 -13.38
N ARG A 335 29.50 1.75 -14.11
CA ARG A 335 29.83 3.15 -14.39
C ARG A 335 28.82 3.77 -15.34
N ILE A 336 28.28 4.95 -14.99
CA ILE A 336 27.42 5.73 -15.86
C ILE A 336 28.28 6.70 -16.66
N PRO A 337 28.26 6.67 -18.01
CA PRO A 337 29.00 7.61 -18.84
C PRO A 337 28.39 9.02 -18.73
N LEU A 338 29.26 10.04 -18.77
CA LEU A 338 28.83 11.43 -18.92
C LEU A 338 28.43 11.68 -20.38
N VAL A 339 27.24 12.25 -20.57
CA VAL A 339 26.82 12.84 -21.85
C VAL A 339 27.44 14.24 -22.01
N ASN A 340 27.47 14.99 -20.91
CA ASN A 340 28.12 16.29 -20.77
C ASN A 340 28.38 16.57 -19.27
N ASP A 341 28.81 17.75 -18.91
CA ASP A 341 29.09 18.18 -17.53
C ASP A 341 27.88 18.22 -16.59
N SER A 342 26.67 18.09 -17.13
CA SER A 342 25.40 18.20 -16.40
C SER A 342 24.50 16.97 -16.50
N ILE A 343 24.85 16.01 -17.37
CA ILE A 343 24.04 14.81 -17.63
C ILE A 343 24.93 13.58 -17.68
N ALA A 344 24.61 12.58 -16.87
CA ALA A 344 25.11 11.22 -17.00
C ALA A 344 23.92 10.31 -17.36
N ALA A 345 24.09 9.41 -18.34
CA ALA A 345 22.99 8.54 -18.78
C ALA A 345 23.50 7.14 -19.14
N ILE A 346 22.63 6.15 -18.93
CA ILE A 346 22.90 4.75 -19.23
C ILE A 346 21.65 4.04 -19.73
N ASP A 347 21.83 3.18 -20.73
CA ASP A 347 20.82 2.25 -21.22
C ASP A 347 21.17 0.84 -20.73
N LEU A 348 20.24 0.16 -20.11
CA LEU A 348 20.39 -1.17 -19.55
C LEU A 348 19.22 -2.07 -19.96
N ARG A 349 19.40 -3.38 -19.86
CA ARG A 349 18.28 -4.33 -19.83
C ARG A 349 18.17 -4.89 -18.42
N LEU A 350 17.02 -4.64 -17.79
CA LEU A 350 16.78 -4.99 -16.39
C LEU A 350 15.55 -5.88 -16.24
N HIS A 351 15.63 -6.82 -15.31
CA HIS A 351 14.45 -7.47 -14.75
C HIS A 351 13.68 -6.47 -13.88
N LEU A 352 12.36 -6.53 -13.88
CA LEU A 352 11.51 -5.65 -13.07
C LEU A 352 10.82 -6.44 -11.95
N PRO A 353 10.63 -5.82 -10.77
CA PRO A 353 11.06 -4.47 -10.37
C PRO A 353 12.59 -4.37 -10.21
N ALA A 354 13.18 -3.33 -10.77
CA ALA A 354 14.60 -3.04 -10.63
C ALA A 354 14.81 -1.98 -9.56
N GLN A 355 15.61 -2.30 -8.54
CA GLN A 355 15.94 -1.39 -7.44
C GLN A 355 17.38 -0.96 -7.52
N PHE A 356 17.67 0.33 -7.34
CA PHE A 356 19.03 0.86 -7.48
C PHE A 356 19.25 2.16 -6.71
N LYS A 357 20.53 2.52 -6.61
CA LYS A 357 21.04 3.79 -6.10
C LYS A 357 22.19 4.29 -6.93
N PHE A 358 22.55 5.56 -6.78
CA PHE A 358 23.71 6.16 -7.41
C PHE A 358 24.79 6.42 -6.36
N THR A 359 26.05 6.10 -6.69
CA THR A 359 27.20 6.33 -5.81
C THR A 359 28.39 6.96 -6.57
N ARG A 360 29.41 7.34 -5.80
CA ARG A 360 30.75 7.68 -6.32
C ARG A 360 31.79 6.60 -5.99
N GLY A 361 31.36 5.33 -5.93
CA GLY A 361 32.20 4.18 -5.69
C GLY A 361 32.29 3.75 -4.21
N SER A 362 31.53 4.39 -3.32
CA SER A 362 31.35 3.96 -1.93
C SER A 362 30.00 4.41 -1.41
N TRP A 363 29.46 3.75 -0.37
CA TRP A 363 28.17 4.08 0.24
C TRP A 363 28.22 5.42 0.99
N GLU A 364 29.36 5.83 1.52
CA GLU A 364 29.52 7.15 2.14
C GLU A 364 29.39 8.29 1.12
N ARG A 365 29.37 7.96 -0.17
CA ARG A 365 29.21 8.89 -1.29
C ARG A 365 28.01 8.54 -2.15
N GLU A 366 26.91 8.16 -1.51
CA GLU A 366 25.62 7.99 -2.17
C GLU A 366 25.07 9.33 -2.65
N ALA A 367 24.38 9.33 -3.79
CA ALA A 367 23.73 10.52 -4.34
C ALA A 367 22.52 10.94 -3.51
N ILE A 368 22.36 12.23 -3.29
CA ILE A 368 21.14 12.81 -2.73
C ILE A 368 20.28 13.32 -3.87
N ILE A 369 19.14 12.67 -4.08
CA ILE A 369 18.22 12.97 -5.17
C ILE A 369 17.12 13.91 -4.68
N SER A 370 16.83 14.96 -5.45
CA SER A 370 15.86 15.99 -5.08
C SER A 370 14.43 15.68 -5.53
N ASN A 371 14.27 14.81 -6.52
CA ASN A 371 12.97 14.46 -7.12
C ASN A 371 12.56 13.00 -6.95
N ALA A 372 13.18 12.30 -6.03
CA ALA A 372 12.77 11.00 -5.52
C ALA A 372 12.94 10.97 -4.00
N ASP A 373 12.26 10.05 -3.32
CA ASP A 373 12.45 9.83 -1.89
C ASP A 373 13.86 9.25 -1.58
N THR A 374 14.18 9.11 -0.31
CA THR A 374 15.52 8.70 0.14
C THR A 374 15.74 7.18 0.10
N GLY A 375 14.69 6.39 -0.21
CA GLY A 375 14.76 4.94 -0.35
C GLY A 375 15.51 4.48 -1.60
N ASN A 376 15.40 3.19 -1.92
CA ASN A 376 15.84 2.68 -3.21
C ASN A 376 15.00 3.30 -4.32
N HIS A 377 15.64 3.71 -5.41
CA HIS A 377 14.92 4.08 -6.61
C HIS A 377 14.42 2.81 -7.28
N ILE A 378 13.15 2.80 -7.72
CA ILE A 378 12.53 1.59 -8.23
C ILE A 378 11.89 1.85 -9.58
N ILE A 379 12.14 0.95 -10.54
CA ILE A 379 11.39 0.84 -11.79
C ILE A 379 10.54 -0.42 -11.66
N HIS A 380 9.23 -0.25 -11.60
CA HIS A 380 8.30 -1.32 -11.29
C HIS A 380 7.76 -2.06 -12.51
N ASP A 381 7.55 -1.36 -13.62
CA ASP A 381 6.83 -1.84 -14.79
C ASP A 381 7.52 -1.45 -16.11
N ALA A 382 7.07 -2.07 -17.19
CA ALA A 382 7.60 -1.84 -18.54
C ALA A 382 7.11 -0.53 -19.19
N GLU A 383 6.13 0.16 -18.63
CA GLU A 383 5.58 1.40 -19.19
C GLU A 383 6.43 2.61 -18.77
N HIS A 384 7.06 2.54 -17.60
CA HIS A 384 7.80 3.64 -16.99
C HIS A 384 9.31 3.34 -16.90
N THR A 385 9.92 2.91 -18.01
CA THR A 385 11.34 2.51 -18.07
C THR A 385 12.32 3.65 -18.30
N THR A 386 11.83 4.86 -18.62
CA THR A 386 12.68 6.07 -18.70
C THR A 386 12.59 6.86 -17.42
N ARG A 387 13.72 7.06 -16.75
CA ARG A 387 13.82 7.74 -15.46
C ARG A 387 14.83 8.87 -15.49
N ILE A 388 14.46 10.04 -14.97
CA ILE A 388 15.32 11.24 -14.92
C ILE A 388 15.42 11.71 -13.48
N TYR A 389 16.55 11.40 -12.85
CA TYR A 389 16.85 11.80 -11.48
C TYR A 389 17.63 13.11 -11.45
N ARG A 390 17.38 13.95 -10.45
CA ARG A 390 18.04 15.22 -10.25
C ARG A 390 18.78 15.24 -8.93
N LEU A 391 20.08 15.48 -8.97
CA LEU A 391 20.89 15.67 -7.78
C LEU A 391 20.40 16.90 -6.99
N TRP A 392 20.49 16.82 -5.67
CA TRP A 392 20.19 17.94 -4.80
C TRP A 392 21.29 18.99 -4.91
N GLU A 393 20.93 20.25 -5.26
CA GLU A 393 21.90 21.30 -5.60
C GLU A 393 22.81 21.74 -4.45
N ARG A 394 22.32 21.66 -3.19
CA ARG A 394 23.04 22.15 -1.99
C ARG A 394 24.02 21.16 -1.39
N GLY A 395 23.98 19.89 -1.81
CA GLY A 395 24.82 18.81 -1.34
C GLY A 395 24.48 17.53 -2.09
N PRO A 396 25.04 17.34 -3.30
CA PRO A 396 24.60 16.27 -4.22
C PRO A 396 25.01 14.86 -3.78
N TRP A 397 25.94 14.76 -2.84
CA TRP A 397 26.50 13.48 -2.39
C TRP A 397 26.59 13.45 -0.88
N MET A 398 26.36 12.26 -0.30
CA MET A 398 26.62 12.01 1.12
C MET A 398 28.11 12.12 1.43
N GLY A 399 28.44 12.39 2.69
CA GLY A 399 29.83 12.60 3.12
C GLY A 399 30.42 13.94 2.64
N LYS A 400 31.48 14.39 3.33
CA LYS A 400 32.23 15.61 2.95
C LYS A 400 33.35 15.28 1.96
#